data_923d95d2c05888ddc3be59b4d8327a95
#
_entry.id   923d95d2c05888ddc3be59b4d8327a95
#
_cell.length_a   1.000
_cell.length_b   1.000
_cell.length_c   1.000
_cell.angle_alpha   90.00
_cell.angle_beta   90.00
_cell.angle_gamma   90.00
#
_symmetry.space_group_name_H-M   'P 1'
#
loop_
_entity.id
_entity.type
_entity.pdbx_description
1 polymer ?
#
loop_
_entity_poly.entity_id
_entity_poly.type
_entity_poly.pdbx_seq_one_letter_code
_entity_poly.pdbx_strand_id
1 'polypeptide(L)'
;VWQNIFHDGKWAGIFQFTEAGAQSFCKNVKPNNITDLAAITSIYRPGPLSAGVDKMFIGAKENPEDIEFVNDTTREVTEETYGFLIFQEQIALLAHKLGDNLSLDEGNLLRKLLTKKGTGKGANEKLKIKRKFVSGAVKNGLVESEAESTWQLFEYFSGYGFNKSHAVSYSILSFQCAWLLNYYPAEWCAAFLDKEPEDRKERAINMAKNLGFEIESVDVNKSGIQWEISDDYKTLIQPLSSMKGCGAAAIEQIVAKRPFKNIEELL
;
A
#
# COMPACT_ATOMS: atom_id res chain seq x y z
N VAL A 1 8.16 -13.93 0.79
CA VAL A 1 7.45 -12.74 1.29
C VAL A 1 6.05 -12.66 0.71
N TRP A 2 5.90 -12.66 -0.62
CA TRP A 2 4.59 -12.52 -1.29
C TRP A 2 3.58 -13.55 -0.77
N GLN A 3 3.91 -14.84 -0.87
CA GLN A 3 3.05 -15.94 -0.42
C GLN A 3 2.85 -15.89 1.10
N ASN A 4 3.94 -15.91 1.88
CA ASN A 4 3.89 -16.12 3.32
C ASN A 4 3.29 -14.93 4.11
N ILE A 5 3.35 -13.72 3.56
CA ILE A 5 2.86 -12.51 4.23
C ILE A 5 1.58 -12.00 3.58
N PHE A 6 1.67 -11.58 2.31
CA PHE A 6 0.54 -10.91 1.66
C PHE A 6 -0.60 -11.87 1.29
N HIS A 7 -0.29 -13.06 0.73
CA HIS A 7 -1.34 -14.02 0.35
C HIS A 7 -1.91 -14.76 1.58
N ASP A 8 -1.05 -15.13 2.54
CA ASP A 8 -1.50 -15.79 3.78
C ASP A 8 -2.16 -14.81 4.75
N GLY A 9 -1.95 -13.51 4.60
CA GLY A 9 -2.61 -12.49 5.40
C GLY A 9 -1.98 -12.26 6.76
N LYS A 10 -0.65 -12.17 6.84
CA LYS A 10 0.09 -11.84 8.06
C LYS A 10 0.38 -10.33 8.09
N TRP A 11 -0.32 -9.58 8.95
CA TRP A 11 -0.37 -8.12 8.88
C TRP A 11 0.27 -7.38 10.03
N ALA A 12 0.97 -8.08 10.96
CA ALA A 12 1.57 -7.43 12.13
C ALA A 12 2.60 -6.37 11.74
N GLY A 13 2.28 -5.10 11.97
CA GLY A 13 3.14 -3.98 11.67
C GLY A 13 3.33 -3.65 10.18
N ILE A 14 2.56 -4.25 9.26
CA ILE A 14 2.71 -3.97 7.83
C ILE A 14 2.14 -2.58 7.49
N PHE A 15 3.02 -1.69 7.09
CA PHE A 15 2.67 -0.32 6.69
C PHE A 15 1.60 -0.31 5.60
N GLN A 16 0.63 0.60 5.67
CA GLN A 16 -0.55 0.75 4.79
C GLN A 16 -1.61 -0.36 4.91
N PHE A 17 -1.35 -1.48 5.61
CA PHE A 17 -2.28 -2.59 5.74
C PHE A 17 -2.80 -2.76 7.18
N THR A 18 -3.20 -1.64 7.80
CA THR A 18 -3.79 -1.64 9.16
C THR A 18 -5.30 -1.90 9.14
N GLU A 19 -5.99 -1.53 8.06
CA GLU A 19 -7.43 -1.66 7.92
C GLU A 19 -7.82 -3.04 7.37
N ALA A 20 -8.84 -3.68 7.97
CA ALA A 20 -9.29 -5.02 7.58
C ALA A 20 -9.73 -5.10 6.11
N GLY A 21 -10.34 -4.03 5.58
CA GLY A 21 -10.73 -3.96 4.17
C GLY A 21 -9.52 -3.95 3.22
N ALA A 22 -8.46 -3.20 3.55
CA ALA A 22 -7.21 -3.18 2.77
C ALA A 22 -6.52 -4.55 2.80
N GLN A 23 -6.50 -5.20 3.96
CA GLN A 23 -5.96 -6.54 4.15
C GLN A 23 -6.71 -7.57 3.30
N SER A 24 -8.04 -7.55 3.36
CA SER A 24 -8.90 -8.43 2.54
C SER A 24 -8.70 -8.21 1.06
N PHE A 25 -8.68 -6.96 0.61
CA PHE A 25 -8.43 -6.63 -0.80
C PHE A 25 -7.05 -7.12 -1.26
N CYS A 26 -6.00 -6.85 -0.49
CA CYS A 26 -4.64 -7.32 -0.80
C CYS A 26 -4.56 -8.85 -0.88
N LYS A 27 -5.19 -9.54 0.06
CA LYS A 27 -5.24 -11.01 0.08
C LYS A 27 -5.96 -11.59 -1.14
N ASN A 28 -7.02 -10.94 -1.61
CA ASN A 28 -7.77 -11.38 -2.79
C ASN A 28 -7.00 -11.09 -4.09
N VAL A 29 -6.32 -9.94 -4.18
CA VAL A 29 -5.48 -9.61 -5.34
C VAL A 29 -4.25 -10.50 -5.45
N LYS A 30 -3.71 -11.01 -4.34
CA LYS A 30 -2.50 -11.83 -4.31
C LYS A 30 -1.33 -11.18 -5.04
N PRO A 31 -0.81 -10.04 -4.55
CA PRO A 31 0.26 -9.31 -5.22
C PRO A 31 1.52 -10.16 -5.37
N ASN A 32 2.22 -10.00 -6.51
CA ASN A 32 3.46 -10.70 -6.82
C ASN A 32 4.65 -9.76 -7.05
N ASN A 33 4.40 -8.45 -7.09
CA ASN A 33 5.39 -7.42 -7.34
C ASN A 33 5.00 -6.08 -6.68
N ILE A 34 5.91 -5.12 -6.73
CA ILE A 34 5.69 -3.79 -6.12
C ILE A 34 4.61 -3.00 -6.86
N THR A 35 4.45 -3.18 -8.17
CA THR A 35 3.41 -2.50 -8.94
C THR A 35 2.02 -2.96 -8.50
N ASP A 36 1.83 -4.25 -8.23
CA ASP A 36 0.59 -4.77 -7.66
C ASP A 36 0.27 -4.11 -6.31
N LEU A 37 1.25 -4.02 -5.40
CA LEU A 37 1.04 -3.33 -4.11
C LEU A 37 0.69 -1.85 -4.31
N ALA A 38 1.37 -1.18 -5.25
CA ALA A 38 1.09 0.21 -5.58
C ALA A 38 -0.32 0.38 -6.16
N ALA A 39 -0.78 -0.55 -6.99
CA ALA A 39 -2.14 -0.57 -7.51
C ALA A 39 -3.15 -0.79 -6.38
N ILE A 40 -2.93 -1.77 -5.50
CA ILE A 40 -3.78 -2.05 -4.34
C ILE A 40 -3.97 -0.81 -3.47
N THR A 41 -2.87 -0.15 -3.06
CA THR A 41 -2.94 1.06 -2.22
C THR A 41 -3.57 2.24 -2.94
N SER A 42 -3.46 2.30 -4.26
CA SER A 42 -4.08 3.34 -5.09
C SER A 42 -5.57 3.12 -5.30
N ILE A 43 -6.02 1.88 -5.39
CA ILE A 43 -7.43 1.50 -5.57
C ILE A 43 -8.18 1.54 -4.23
N TYR A 44 -7.54 1.16 -3.12
CA TYR A 44 -8.19 1.12 -1.81
C TYR A 44 -8.43 2.54 -1.26
N ARG A 45 -9.35 3.25 -1.90
CA ARG A 45 -9.82 4.61 -1.57
C ARG A 45 -11.31 4.72 -1.87
N PRO A 46 -12.06 5.62 -1.18
CA PRO A 46 -13.52 5.73 -1.34
C PRO A 46 -14.01 5.83 -2.79
N GLY A 47 -13.33 6.63 -3.62
CA GLY A 47 -13.70 6.81 -5.03
C GLY A 47 -13.66 5.53 -5.85
N PRO A 48 -12.47 4.91 -6.05
CA PRO A 48 -12.36 3.67 -6.81
C PRO A 48 -13.20 2.52 -6.23
N LEU A 49 -13.27 2.38 -4.90
CA LEU A 49 -14.10 1.36 -4.24
C LEU A 49 -15.59 1.54 -4.55
N SER A 50 -16.08 2.78 -4.51
CA SER A 50 -17.50 3.08 -4.86
C SER A 50 -17.84 2.76 -6.31
N ALA A 51 -16.84 2.77 -7.19
CA ALA A 51 -16.97 2.40 -8.60
C ALA A 51 -16.74 0.90 -8.86
N GLY A 52 -16.43 0.10 -7.83
CA GLY A 52 -16.18 -1.33 -7.96
C GLY A 52 -14.85 -1.70 -8.66
N VAL A 53 -13.91 -0.74 -8.74
CA VAL A 53 -12.61 -0.95 -9.41
C VAL A 53 -11.81 -2.07 -8.74
N ASP A 54 -11.95 -2.25 -7.42
CA ASP A 54 -11.34 -3.34 -6.66
C ASP A 54 -11.73 -4.72 -7.19
N LYS A 55 -13.02 -4.96 -7.42
CA LYS A 55 -13.53 -6.23 -7.94
C LYS A 55 -13.11 -6.47 -9.38
N MET A 56 -13.18 -5.42 -10.20
CA MET A 56 -12.76 -5.50 -11.60
C MET A 56 -11.25 -5.80 -11.69
N PHE A 57 -10.43 -5.17 -10.85
CA PHE A 57 -8.98 -5.39 -10.81
C PHE A 57 -8.62 -6.83 -10.40
N ILE A 58 -9.31 -7.39 -9.39
CA ILE A 58 -9.13 -8.80 -9.01
C ILE A 58 -9.42 -9.72 -10.21
N GLY A 59 -10.59 -9.54 -10.86
CA GLY A 59 -10.99 -10.36 -12.00
C GLY A 59 -10.01 -10.29 -13.17
N ALA A 60 -9.54 -9.09 -13.50
CA ALA A 60 -8.56 -8.90 -14.59
C ALA A 60 -7.20 -9.53 -14.26
N LYS A 61 -6.77 -9.47 -12.99
CA LYS A 61 -5.52 -10.13 -12.58
C LYS A 61 -5.63 -11.66 -12.54
N GLU A 62 -6.80 -12.19 -12.21
CA GLU A 62 -7.05 -13.64 -12.22
C GLU A 62 -7.11 -14.22 -13.64
N ASN A 63 -7.58 -13.42 -14.60
CA ASN A 63 -7.75 -13.83 -16.00
C ASN A 63 -7.11 -12.80 -16.95
N PRO A 64 -5.77 -12.68 -16.96
CA PRO A 64 -5.09 -11.66 -17.75
C PRO A 64 -5.22 -11.87 -19.26
N GLU A 65 -5.52 -13.10 -19.70
CA GLU A 65 -5.80 -13.45 -21.10
C GLU A 65 -7.13 -12.89 -21.62
N ASP A 66 -8.08 -12.60 -20.75
CA ASP A 66 -9.38 -12.06 -21.10
C ASP A 66 -9.38 -10.52 -21.20
N ILE A 67 -8.23 -9.87 -20.97
CA ILE A 67 -8.12 -8.42 -21.03
C ILE A 67 -8.13 -7.94 -22.47
N GLU A 68 -9.18 -7.22 -22.85
CA GLU A 68 -9.25 -6.54 -24.13
C GLU A 68 -8.63 -5.15 -24.04
N PHE A 69 -7.54 -4.94 -24.79
CA PHE A 69 -6.92 -3.62 -24.92
C PHE A 69 -7.43 -2.91 -26.16
N VAL A 70 -7.73 -1.62 -26.02
CA VAL A 70 -8.24 -0.80 -27.13
C VAL A 70 -7.24 -0.76 -28.32
N ASN A 71 -5.93 -0.74 -28.02
CA ASN A 71 -4.85 -0.77 -29.01
C ASN A 71 -3.52 -1.20 -28.36
N ASP A 72 -2.49 -1.46 -29.14
CA ASP A 72 -1.18 -1.93 -28.66
C ASP A 72 -0.50 -0.91 -27.73
N THR A 73 -0.64 0.39 -27.97
CA THR A 73 -0.07 1.42 -27.09
C THR A 73 -0.77 1.45 -25.74
N THR A 74 -2.09 1.25 -25.72
CA THR A 74 -2.85 1.12 -24.45
C THR A 74 -2.37 -0.11 -23.69
N ARG A 75 -2.14 -1.24 -24.39
CA ARG A 75 -1.54 -2.43 -23.78
C ARG A 75 -0.20 -2.12 -23.14
N GLU A 76 0.75 -1.58 -23.92
CA GLU A 76 2.10 -1.25 -23.45
C GLU A 76 2.10 -0.42 -22.15
N VAL A 77 1.17 0.53 -22.01
CA VAL A 77 1.12 1.46 -20.88
C VAL A 77 0.34 0.90 -19.70
N THR A 78 -0.63 0.01 -19.91
CA THR A 78 -1.55 -0.46 -18.87
C THR A 78 -1.43 -1.95 -18.55
N GLU A 79 -0.60 -2.72 -19.26
CA GLU A 79 -0.40 -4.15 -19.01
C GLU A 79 0.07 -4.40 -17.56
N GLU A 80 0.98 -3.58 -17.03
CA GLU A 80 1.45 -3.66 -15.65
C GLU A 80 0.34 -3.45 -14.60
N THR A 81 -0.79 -2.89 -15.01
CA THR A 81 -1.98 -2.61 -14.19
C THR A 81 -3.22 -3.32 -14.73
N TYR A 82 -3.05 -4.41 -15.47
CA TYR A 82 -4.13 -5.25 -15.98
C TYR A 82 -5.21 -4.48 -16.77
N GLY A 83 -4.78 -3.54 -17.61
CA GLY A 83 -5.66 -2.71 -18.44
C GLY A 83 -6.24 -1.47 -17.76
N PHE A 84 -5.98 -1.26 -16.47
CA PHE A 84 -6.53 -0.10 -15.74
C PHE A 84 -5.59 1.10 -15.76
N LEU A 85 -6.18 2.30 -15.90
CA LEU A 85 -5.49 3.58 -15.71
C LEU A 85 -5.50 3.96 -14.22
N ILE A 86 -4.67 3.30 -13.42
CA ILE A 86 -4.58 3.52 -11.98
C ILE A 86 -3.72 4.73 -11.66
N PHE A 87 -2.61 4.89 -12.43
CA PHE A 87 -1.66 5.95 -12.19
C PHE A 87 -1.90 7.14 -13.10
N GLN A 88 -1.79 8.34 -12.54
CA GLN A 88 -1.94 9.58 -13.30
C GLN A 88 -0.93 9.70 -14.45
N GLU A 89 0.26 9.16 -14.25
CA GLU A 89 1.35 9.12 -15.22
C GLU A 89 0.98 8.30 -16.47
N GLN A 90 0.15 7.26 -16.33
CA GLN A 90 -0.32 6.47 -17.47
C GLN A 90 -1.18 7.31 -18.42
N ILE A 91 -2.04 8.20 -17.88
CA ILE A 91 -2.85 9.11 -18.72
C ILE A 91 -1.94 10.06 -19.51
N ALA A 92 -0.95 10.66 -18.84
CA ALA A 92 -0.02 11.58 -19.50
C ALA A 92 0.81 10.87 -20.60
N LEU A 93 1.25 9.64 -20.32
CA LEU A 93 2.04 8.85 -21.26
C LEU A 93 1.21 8.39 -22.47
N LEU A 94 -0.01 7.92 -22.27
CA LEU A 94 -0.91 7.56 -23.38
C LEU A 94 -1.25 8.77 -24.26
N ALA A 95 -1.57 9.92 -23.63
CA ALA A 95 -1.83 11.14 -24.35
C ALA A 95 -0.63 11.58 -25.22
N HIS A 96 0.59 11.44 -24.69
CA HIS A 96 1.81 11.75 -25.42
C HIS A 96 2.10 10.76 -26.55
N LYS A 97 1.97 9.46 -26.29
CA LYS A 97 2.31 8.41 -27.28
C LYS A 97 1.32 8.34 -28.44
N LEU A 98 0.04 8.53 -28.17
CA LEU A 98 -1.03 8.43 -29.18
C LEU A 98 -1.34 9.74 -29.85
N GLY A 99 -1.30 10.86 -29.12
CA GLY A 99 -1.60 12.17 -29.68
C GLY A 99 -0.44 12.72 -30.49
N ASP A 100 -0.67 13.05 -31.79
CA ASP A 100 0.35 13.68 -32.64
C ASP A 100 0.77 15.05 -32.05
N ASN A 101 2.06 15.20 -31.81
CA ASN A 101 2.64 16.42 -31.22
C ASN A 101 2.06 16.84 -29.85
N LEU A 102 1.45 15.93 -29.10
CA LEU A 102 1.13 16.16 -27.69
C LEU A 102 2.41 15.99 -26.85
N SER A 103 2.89 17.09 -26.28
CA SER A 103 4.05 17.03 -25.36
C SER A 103 3.67 16.35 -24.04
N LEU A 104 4.68 15.86 -23.31
CA LEU A 104 4.45 15.37 -21.94
C LEU A 104 3.85 16.42 -21.01
N ASP A 105 4.18 17.71 -21.23
CA ASP A 105 3.59 18.82 -20.47
C ASP A 105 2.11 18.98 -20.76
N GLU A 106 1.67 18.84 -22.02
CA GLU A 106 0.26 18.82 -22.38
C GLU A 106 -0.45 17.60 -21.81
N GLY A 107 0.18 16.42 -21.79
CA GLY A 107 -0.31 15.23 -21.10
C GLY A 107 -0.47 15.44 -19.59
N ASN A 108 0.49 16.09 -18.94
CA ASN A 108 0.40 16.49 -17.54
C ASN A 108 -0.68 17.55 -17.28
N LEU A 109 -0.90 18.47 -18.22
CA LEU A 109 -1.99 19.43 -18.15
C LEU A 109 -3.33 18.72 -18.26
N LEU A 110 -3.48 17.80 -19.20
CA LEU A 110 -4.67 16.97 -19.34
C LEU A 110 -5.01 16.24 -18.03
N ARG A 111 -4.03 15.57 -17.43
CA ARG A 111 -4.19 14.92 -16.13
C ARG A 111 -4.77 15.88 -15.06
N LYS A 112 -4.26 17.12 -14.98
CA LYS A 112 -4.74 18.13 -14.04
C LYS A 112 -6.16 18.61 -14.36
N LEU A 113 -6.51 18.72 -15.64
CA LEU A 113 -7.85 19.11 -16.10
C LEU A 113 -8.87 18.04 -15.86
N LEU A 114 -8.50 16.78 -16.04
CA LEU A 114 -9.36 15.62 -15.80
C LEU A 114 -9.69 15.45 -14.31
N THR A 115 -8.75 15.72 -13.40
CA THR A 115 -8.96 15.59 -11.94
C THR A 115 -9.77 16.74 -11.33
N LYS A 116 -9.82 17.90 -12.00
CA LYS A 116 -10.64 19.02 -11.55
C LYS A 116 -12.03 18.91 -12.14
N LYS A 117 -13.07 18.86 -11.33
CA LYS A 117 -14.47 19.06 -11.77
C LYS A 117 -14.58 20.50 -12.29
N GLY A 118 -14.14 20.70 -13.53
CA GLY A 118 -14.00 22.04 -14.12
C GLY A 118 -15.29 22.51 -14.74
N THR A 119 -15.77 23.65 -14.28
CA THR A 119 -16.72 24.51 -14.98
C THR A 119 -15.95 25.68 -15.60
N GLY A 120 -16.28 26.10 -16.83
CA GLY A 120 -15.72 27.31 -17.45
C GLY A 120 -14.44 27.11 -18.26
N LYS A 121 -13.38 27.90 -17.98
CA LYS A 121 -12.13 27.92 -18.78
C LYS A 121 -11.46 26.52 -18.91
N GLY A 122 -11.53 25.70 -17.87
CA GLY A 122 -10.98 24.33 -17.91
C GLY A 122 -11.70 23.39 -18.87
N ALA A 123 -13.00 23.54 -19.07
CA ALA A 123 -13.77 22.73 -20.01
C ALA A 123 -13.36 22.98 -21.48
N ASN A 124 -13.14 24.25 -21.84
CA ASN A 124 -12.67 24.60 -23.19
C ASN A 124 -11.25 24.09 -23.47
N GLU A 125 -10.39 24.14 -22.47
CA GLU A 125 -9.00 23.65 -22.58
C GLU A 125 -8.98 22.13 -22.72
N LYS A 126 -9.78 21.41 -21.91
CA LYS A 126 -9.98 19.96 -22.03
C LYS A 126 -10.47 19.58 -23.43
N LEU A 127 -11.44 20.32 -23.97
CA LEU A 127 -11.98 20.06 -25.31
C LEU A 127 -10.94 20.29 -26.42
N LYS A 128 -10.08 21.32 -26.29
CA LYS A 128 -8.97 21.53 -27.23
C LYS A 128 -7.98 20.37 -27.18
N ILE A 129 -7.60 19.91 -26.00
CA ILE A 129 -6.69 18.76 -25.84
C ILE A 129 -7.36 17.49 -26.39
N LYS A 130 -8.66 17.25 -26.13
CA LYS A 130 -9.40 16.15 -26.71
C LYS A 130 -9.30 16.12 -28.24
N ARG A 131 -9.64 17.26 -28.88
CA ARG A 131 -9.56 17.37 -30.35
C ARG A 131 -8.15 17.09 -30.87
N LYS A 132 -7.13 17.67 -30.23
CA LYS A 132 -5.72 17.44 -30.57
C LYS A 132 -5.34 15.97 -30.38
N PHE A 133 -5.79 15.34 -29.30
CA PHE A 133 -5.54 13.93 -29.02
C PHE A 133 -6.18 13.03 -30.09
N VAL A 134 -7.49 13.15 -30.33
CA VAL A 134 -8.23 12.29 -31.27
C VAL A 134 -7.69 12.46 -32.68
N SER A 135 -7.53 13.72 -33.15
CA SER A 135 -6.98 13.94 -34.49
C SER A 135 -5.55 13.42 -34.63
N GLY A 136 -4.74 13.54 -33.58
CA GLY A 136 -3.37 13.03 -33.56
C GLY A 136 -3.30 11.51 -33.55
N ALA A 137 -4.14 10.86 -32.75
CA ALA A 137 -4.23 9.40 -32.68
C ALA A 137 -4.66 8.79 -34.03
N VAL A 138 -5.63 9.40 -34.72
CA VAL A 138 -6.05 8.98 -36.06
C VAL A 138 -4.91 9.16 -37.07
N LYS A 139 -4.18 10.27 -37.01
CA LYS A 139 -3.01 10.50 -37.87
C LYS A 139 -1.89 9.49 -37.61
N ASN A 140 -1.76 9.01 -36.37
CA ASN A 140 -0.83 7.97 -35.96
C ASN A 140 -1.32 6.55 -36.27
N GLY A 141 -2.45 6.40 -36.98
CA GLY A 141 -2.91 5.14 -37.53
C GLY A 141 -4.01 4.44 -36.74
N LEU A 142 -4.53 5.05 -35.66
CA LEU A 142 -5.72 4.53 -34.98
C LEU A 142 -6.98 4.83 -35.80
N VAL A 143 -7.98 3.95 -35.73
CA VAL A 143 -9.32 4.32 -36.20
C VAL A 143 -9.97 5.27 -35.18
N GLU A 144 -10.86 6.16 -35.68
CA GLU A 144 -11.47 7.19 -34.85
C GLU A 144 -12.20 6.63 -33.62
N SER A 145 -12.84 5.46 -33.77
CA SER A 145 -13.52 4.79 -32.65
C SER A 145 -12.56 4.34 -31.56
N GLU A 146 -11.35 3.90 -31.87
CA GLU A 146 -10.32 3.53 -30.89
C GLU A 146 -9.77 4.77 -30.17
N ALA A 147 -9.54 5.87 -30.89
CA ALA A 147 -9.10 7.13 -30.33
C ALA A 147 -10.15 7.69 -29.33
N GLU A 148 -11.42 7.68 -29.72
CA GLU A 148 -12.52 8.08 -28.85
C GLU A 148 -12.68 7.15 -27.62
N SER A 149 -12.57 5.82 -27.81
CA SER A 149 -12.60 4.85 -26.72
C SER A 149 -11.45 5.06 -25.73
N THR A 150 -10.24 5.33 -26.23
CA THR A 150 -9.11 5.67 -25.37
C THR A 150 -9.35 6.97 -24.60
N TRP A 151 -9.96 7.97 -25.23
CA TRP A 151 -10.35 9.20 -24.52
C TRP A 151 -11.40 8.94 -23.44
N GLN A 152 -12.36 8.06 -23.68
CA GLN A 152 -13.35 7.65 -22.67
C GLN A 152 -12.70 6.97 -21.46
N LEU A 153 -11.64 6.17 -21.67
CA LEU A 153 -10.85 5.63 -20.56
C LEU A 153 -10.22 6.75 -19.71
N PHE A 154 -9.68 7.81 -20.34
CA PHE A 154 -9.17 8.95 -19.59
C PHE A 154 -10.26 9.60 -18.73
N GLU A 155 -11.45 9.79 -19.27
CA GLU A 155 -12.57 10.39 -18.54
C GLU A 155 -13.07 9.50 -17.41
N TYR A 156 -13.16 8.20 -17.63
CA TYR A 156 -13.61 7.23 -16.63
C TYR A 156 -12.64 7.18 -15.43
N PHE A 157 -11.33 7.09 -15.70
CA PHE A 157 -10.32 6.98 -14.64
C PHE A 157 -9.82 8.34 -14.11
N SER A 158 -10.29 9.46 -14.65
CA SER A 158 -9.82 10.79 -14.29
C SER A 158 -9.99 11.15 -12.81
N GLY A 159 -11.06 10.65 -12.19
CA GLY A 159 -11.35 10.86 -10.77
C GLY A 159 -10.56 9.91 -9.85
N TYR A 160 -9.90 8.91 -10.38
CA TYR A 160 -9.30 7.80 -9.63
C TYR A 160 -7.77 7.75 -9.74
N GLY A 161 -7.18 8.45 -10.68
CA GLY A 161 -5.74 8.42 -10.91
C GLY A 161 -4.93 8.82 -9.66
N PHE A 162 -3.93 8.02 -9.32
CA PHE A 162 -3.03 8.22 -8.19
C PHE A 162 -1.60 8.49 -8.67
N ASN A 163 -0.79 9.21 -7.89
CA ASN A 163 0.60 9.45 -8.24
C ASN A 163 1.41 8.14 -8.10
N LYS A 164 2.00 7.67 -9.21
CA LYS A 164 2.74 6.40 -9.28
C LYS A 164 3.97 6.42 -8.36
N SER A 165 4.75 7.50 -8.37
CA SER A 165 5.97 7.57 -7.58
C SER A 165 5.70 7.50 -6.08
N HIS A 166 4.63 8.16 -5.61
CA HIS A 166 4.19 8.05 -4.23
C HIS A 166 3.72 6.62 -3.90
N ALA A 167 2.84 6.03 -4.72
CA ALA A 167 2.34 4.68 -4.50
C ALA A 167 3.47 3.64 -4.43
N VAL A 168 4.43 3.72 -5.37
CA VAL A 168 5.58 2.81 -5.41
C VAL A 168 6.47 2.99 -4.17
N SER A 169 6.80 4.23 -3.79
CA SER A 169 7.64 4.50 -2.62
C SER A 169 7.04 3.92 -1.34
N TYR A 170 5.74 4.10 -1.14
CA TYR A 170 5.02 3.56 0.01
C TYR A 170 4.89 2.04 -0.04
N SER A 171 4.72 1.46 -1.22
CA SER A 171 4.68 0.01 -1.41
C SER A 171 6.03 -0.66 -1.13
N ILE A 172 7.14 0.02 -1.42
CA ILE A 172 8.48 -0.45 -1.03
C ILE A 172 8.59 -0.52 0.50
N LEU A 173 8.11 0.48 1.22
CA LEU A 173 8.08 0.45 2.69
C LEU A 173 7.21 -0.70 3.21
N SER A 174 6.02 -0.91 2.64
CA SER A 174 5.16 -2.05 2.99
C SER A 174 5.85 -3.38 2.75
N PHE A 175 6.56 -3.51 1.63
CA PHE A 175 7.32 -4.70 1.32
C PHE A 175 8.51 -4.92 2.28
N GLN A 176 9.22 -3.86 2.67
CA GLN A 176 10.29 -3.93 3.66
C GLN A 176 9.77 -4.42 5.02
N CYS A 177 8.63 -3.90 5.48
CA CYS A 177 7.95 -4.40 6.68
C CYS A 177 7.62 -5.89 6.55
N ALA A 178 7.06 -6.30 5.43
CA ALA A 178 6.71 -7.70 5.14
C ALA A 178 7.95 -8.61 5.06
N TRP A 179 9.04 -8.09 4.52
CA TRP A 179 10.32 -8.80 4.46
C TRP A 179 10.89 -9.03 5.87
N LEU A 180 10.90 -8.02 6.72
CA LEU A 180 11.33 -8.13 8.11
C LEU A 180 10.46 -9.13 8.89
N LEU A 181 9.14 -9.03 8.75
CA LEU A 181 8.21 -9.98 9.39
C LEU A 181 8.43 -11.41 8.90
N ASN A 182 8.80 -11.62 7.64
CA ASN A 182 9.01 -12.95 7.07
C ASN A 182 10.31 -13.61 7.55
N TYR A 183 11.39 -12.84 7.67
CA TYR A 183 12.72 -13.39 7.95
C TYR A 183 13.17 -13.20 9.40
N TYR A 184 12.62 -12.20 10.10
CA TYR A 184 12.95 -11.84 11.48
C TYR A 184 11.67 -11.59 12.28
N PRO A 185 10.75 -12.58 12.36
CA PRO A 185 9.42 -12.36 12.92
C PRO A 185 9.42 -11.96 14.40
N ALA A 186 10.33 -12.50 15.23
CA ALA A 186 10.39 -12.15 16.64
C ALA A 186 10.88 -10.72 16.84
N GLU A 187 11.98 -10.34 16.19
CA GLU A 187 12.59 -9.01 16.25
C GLU A 187 11.64 -7.96 15.68
N TRP A 188 10.96 -8.29 14.58
CA TRP A 188 9.97 -7.41 13.97
C TRP A 188 8.78 -7.19 14.90
N CYS A 189 8.23 -8.26 15.49
CA CYS A 189 7.10 -8.15 16.40
C CYS A 189 7.46 -7.40 17.68
N ALA A 190 8.63 -7.62 18.27
CA ALA A 190 9.10 -6.87 19.43
C ALA A 190 9.20 -5.37 19.11
N ALA A 191 9.86 -5.01 18.00
CA ALA A 191 10.00 -3.62 17.57
C ALA A 191 8.65 -2.97 17.21
N PHE A 192 7.75 -3.71 16.58
CA PHE A 192 6.40 -3.27 16.28
C PHE A 192 5.61 -2.99 17.56
N LEU A 193 5.65 -3.92 18.52
CA LEU A 193 5.00 -3.75 19.82
C LEU A 193 5.56 -2.57 20.60
N ASP A 194 6.85 -2.29 20.54
CA ASP A 194 7.44 -1.11 21.17
C ASP A 194 6.89 0.20 20.62
N LYS A 195 6.70 0.29 19.31
CA LYS A 195 6.33 1.51 18.61
C LYS A 195 4.83 1.72 18.46
N GLU A 196 4.02 0.68 18.64
CA GLU A 196 2.57 0.81 18.51
C GLU A 196 2.00 1.66 19.64
N PRO A 197 1.13 2.65 19.32
CA PRO A 197 0.45 3.48 20.34
C PRO A 197 -0.36 2.65 21.33
N GLU A 198 -0.52 3.18 22.55
CA GLU A 198 -1.16 2.46 23.66
C GLU A 198 -2.61 2.06 23.34
N ASP A 199 -3.35 2.91 22.65
CA ASP A 199 -4.75 2.67 22.23
C ASP A 199 -4.89 1.51 21.23
N ARG A 200 -3.80 1.07 20.60
CA ARG A 200 -3.75 -0.04 19.64
C ARG A 200 -2.91 -1.24 20.12
N LYS A 201 -2.30 -1.11 21.31
CA LYS A 201 -1.37 -2.11 21.85
C LYS A 201 -2.00 -3.49 22.00
N GLU A 202 -3.23 -3.58 22.50
CA GLU A 202 -3.95 -4.84 22.67
C GLU A 202 -4.15 -5.56 21.31
N ARG A 203 -4.54 -4.80 20.28
CA ARG A 203 -4.67 -5.34 18.91
C ARG A 203 -3.33 -5.85 18.38
N ALA A 204 -2.26 -5.11 18.60
CA ALA A 204 -0.91 -5.50 18.17
C ALA A 204 -0.44 -6.79 18.88
N ILE A 205 -0.68 -6.91 20.17
CA ILE A 205 -0.41 -8.13 20.94
C ILE A 205 -1.19 -9.32 20.38
N ASN A 206 -2.46 -9.14 20.04
CA ASN A 206 -3.26 -10.20 19.43
C ASN A 206 -2.74 -10.60 18.04
N MET A 207 -2.22 -9.65 17.27
CA MET A 207 -1.57 -9.95 15.99
C MET A 207 -0.31 -10.80 16.17
N ALA A 208 0.53 -10.50 17.17
CA ALA A 208 1.70 -11.31 17.50
C ALA A 208 1.32 -12.74 17.98
N LYS A 209 0.29 -12.85 18.82
CA LYS A 209 -0.25 -14.16 19.23
C LYS A 209 -0.75 -15.00 18.04
N ASN A 210 -1.42 -14.37 17.07
CA ASN A 210 -1.90 -15.04 15.86
C ASN A 210 -0.76 -15.51 14.94
N LEU A 211 0.43 -14.94 15.09
CA LEU A 211 1.65 -15.41 14.43
C LEU A 211 2.33 -16.58 15.17
N GLY A 212 1.81 -16.96 16.34
CA GLY A 212 2.30 -18.08 17.14
C GLY A 212 3.22 -17.66 18.30
N PHE A 213 3.38 -16.35 18.58
CA PHE A 213 4.16 -15.91 19.72
C PHE A 213 3.39 -16.05 21.03
N GLU A 214 4.06 -16.55 22.05
CA GLU A 214 3.63 -16.44 23.43
C GLU A 214 3.94 -15.02 23.95
N ILE A 215 3.06 -14.50 24.81
CA ILE A 215 3.27 -13.20 25.42
C ILE A 215 3.43 -13.39 26.91
N GLU A 216 4.63 -13.18 27.43
CA GLU A 216 4.93 -13.22 28.86
C GLU A 216 4.66 -11.83 29.49
N SER A 217 4.02 -11.84 30.64
CA SER A 217 3.78 -10.64 31.42
C SER A 217 5.10 -10.05 31.95
N VAL A 218 5.01 -8.81 32.42
CA VAL A 218 6.15 -8.12 33.05
C VAL A 218 6.76 -8.99 34.16
N ASP A 219 8.05 -9.20 34.09
CA ASP A 219 8.88 -9.89 35.09
C ASP A 219 10.08 -9.03 35.48
N VAL A 220 10.23 -8.76 36.75
CA VAL A 220 11.31 -7.90 37.26
C VAL A 220 12.71 -8.43 36.90
N ASN A 221 12.87 -9.73 36.76
CA ASN A 221 14.14 -10.38 36.44
C ASN A 221 14.41 -10.56 34.93
N LYS A 222 13.36 -10.42 34.09
CA LYS A 222 13.45 -10.65 32.63
C LYS A 222 13.18 -9.40 31.80
N SER A 223 12.16 -8.62 32.18
CA SER A 223 11.68 -7.49 31.37
C SER A 223 12.66 -6.33 31.31
N GLY A 224 12.97 -5.84 30.14
CA GLY A 224 13.78 -4.64 29.89
C GLY A 224 12.96 -3.37 29.83
N ILE A 225 13.53 -2.33 29.23
CA ILE A 225 12.86 -1.06 28.92
C ILE A 225 11.96 -1.21 27.67
N GLN A 226 12.34 -2.12 26.78
CA GLN A 226 11.63 -2.48 25.54
C GLN A 226 11.16 -3.93 25.63
N TRP A 227 10.35 -4.35 24.64
CA TRP A 227 9.99 -5.76 24.49
C TRP A 227 11.23 -6.62 24.28
N GLU A 228 11.36 -7.66 25.11
CA GLU A 228 12.45 -8.64 25.02
C GLU A 228 11.99 -9.89 24.31
N ILE A 229 12.94 -10.59 23.71
CA ILE A 229 12.72 -11.84 23.01
C ILE A 229 13.40 -12.95 23.80
N SER A 230 12.67 -14.02 24.08
CA SER A 230 13.25 -15.20 24.75
C SER A 230 14.30 -15.90 23.87
N ASP A 231 15.22 -16.65 24.49
CA ASP A 231 16.29 -17.37 23.79
C ASP A 231 15.80 -18.38 22.73
N ASP A 232 14.58 -18.87 22.89
CA ASP A 232 13.94 -19.78 21.92
C ASP A 232 13.23 -19.07 20.76
N TYR A 233 13.21 -17.73 20.75
CA TYR A 233 12.55 -16.88 19.74
C TYR A 233 11.03 -17.11 19.61
N LYS A 234 10.38 -17.65 20.66
CA LYS A 234 8.94 -17.95 20.65
C LYS A 234 8.12 -17.08 21.58
N THR A 235 8.75 -16.52 22.60
CA THR A 235 8.08 -15.70 23.61
C THR A 235 8.54 -14.25 23.52
N LEU A 236 7.59 -13.33 23.55
CA LEU A 236 7.82 -11.89 23.66
C LEU A 236 7.47 -11.45 25.07
N ILE A 237 8.43 -10.86 25.79
CA ILE A 237 8.32 -10.48 27.19
C ILE A 237 7.96 -8.99 27.26
N GLN A 238 6.88 -8.67 27.98
CA GLN A 238 6.43 -7.29 28.14
C GLN A 238 7.48 -6.44 28.89
N PRO A 239 7.68 -5.18 28.44
CA PRO A 239 8.67 -4.30 29.04
C PRO A 239 8.21 -3.75 30.42
N LEU A 240 9.17 -3.46 31.29
CA LEU A 240 8.92 -2.74 32.55
C LEU A 240 8.29 -1.35 32.32
N SER A 241 8.57 -0.73 31.18
CA SER A 241 7.98 0.56 30.78
C SER A 241 6.47 0.53 30.57
N SER A 242 5.87 -0.65 30.40
CA SER A 242 4.41 -0.81 30.34
C SER A 242 3.73 -0.60 31.70
N MET A 243 4.48 -0.66 32.79
CA MET A 243 3.97 -0.42 34.13
C MET A 243 3.85 1.08 34.39
N LYS A 244 2.64 1.52 34.75
CA LYS A 244 2.38 2.94 35.08
C LYS A 244 3.25 3.39 36.26
N GLY A 245 4.01 4.45 36.04
CA GLY A 245 4.89 5.03 37.05
C GLY A 245 6.30 4.47 37.07
N CYS A 246 6.63 3.47 36.27
CA CYS A 246 7.99 2.94 36.12
C CYS A 246 8.72 3.68 35.00
N GLY A 247 9.49 4.70 35.36
CA GLY A 247 10.27 5.50 34.40
C GLY A 247 11.64 4.87 34.07
N ALA A 248 12.29 5.35 32.99
CA ALA A 248 13.54 4.79 32.47
C ALA A 248 14.63 4.67 33.56
N ALA A 249 14.82 5.68 34.41
CA ALA A 249 15.84 5.65 35.47
C ALA A 249 15.57 4.54 36.51
N ALA A 250 14.30 4.29 36.85
CA ALA A 250 13.94 3.19 37.74
C ALA A 250 14.18 1.83 37.09
N ILE A 251 13.85 1.70 35.80
CA ILE A 251 14.06 0.48 35.03
C ILE A 251 15.56 0.16 34.93
N GLU A 252 16.41 1.14 34.64
CA GLU A 252 17.87 0.97 34.60
C GLU A 252 18.42 0.46 35.94
N GLN A 253 17.92 0.99 37.06
CA GLN A 253 18.32 0.53 38.41
C GLN A 253 17.86 -0.90 38.69
N ILE A 254 16.62 -1.24 38.31
CA ILE A 254 16.10 -2.61 38.45
C ILE A 254 16.96 -3.58 37.63
N VAL A 255 17.21 -3.27 36.38
CA VAL A 255 18.02 -4.12 35.49
C VAL A 255 19.46 -4.31 36.03
N ALA A 256 20.05 -3.26 36.57
CA ALA A 256 21.43 -3.30 37.10
C ALA A 256 21.57 -4.13 38.40
N LYS A 257 20.48 -4.26 39.19
CA LYS A 257 20.50 -4.96 40.47
C LYS A 257 20.02 -6.42 40.42
N ARG A 258 19.62 -6.92 39.26
CA ARG A 258 19.17 -8.30 39.08
C ARG A 258 20.25 -9.34 39.43
N PRO A 259 19.86 -10.56 39.83
CA PRO A 259 18.48 -11.05 40.03
C PRO A 259 17.92 -10.73 41.42
N PHE A 260 16.61 -10.52 41.51
CA PHE A 260 15.85 -10.38 42.75
C PHE A 260 15.20 -11.73 43.11
N LYS A 261 15.37 -12.19 44.36
CA LYS A 261 14.81 -13.44 44.89
C LYS A 261 13.44 -13.28 45.50
N ASN A 262 13.17 -12.11 46.00
CA ASN A 262 11.92 -11.73 46.68
C ASN A 262 11.65 -10.23 46.55
N ILE A 263 10.49 -9.79 47.02
CA ILE A 263 10.06 -8.38 46.94
C ILE A 263 10.89 -7.45 47.86
N GLU A 264 11.46 -7.97 48.94
CA GLU A 264 12.27 -7.19 49.88
C GLU A 264 13.59 -6.74 49.24
N GLU A 265 14.14 -7.53 48.34
CA GLU A 265 15.35 -7.17 47.57
C GLU A 265 15.07 -6.11 46.47
N LEU A 266 13.81 -5.98 46.07
CA LEU A 266 13.38 -4.99 45.07
C LEU A 266 13.11 -3.61 45.70
N LEU A 267 12.65 -3.57 46.95
CA LEU A 267 12.33 -2.35 47.67
C LEU A 267 13.55 -1.68 48.28
#